data_90a46e014f151b5aa4af1064ee01a39e
#
_entry.id   90a46e014f151b5aa4af1064ee01a39e
#
_cell.length_a   1.000
_cell.length_b   1.000
_cell.length_c   1.000
_cell.angle_alpha   90.00
_cell.angle_beta   90.00
_cell.angle_gamma   90.00
#
_symmetry.space_group_name_H-M   'P 1'
#
loop_
_entity.id
_entity.type
_entity.pdbx_description
1 polymer ?
#
loop_
_entity_poly.entity_id
_entity_poly.type
_entity_poly.pdbx_seq_one_letter_code
_entity_poly.pdbx_strand_id
1 'polypeptide(L)'
;GLWDYRDIVASNLPYGLQRKLEIARALALEPKLLLLDEPAAGMNPEETMQLMQLIKEIRDRFKLTVLIIEHHMDLIMGVCDRIFVLNFGIPLALGTPKEVREDKKVIEAYLGKEEDHA
;
A
#
# COMPACT_ATOMS: atom_id res chain seq x y z
N GLY A 1 11.27 11.27 -9.36
CA GLY A 1 12.32 11.88 -8.96
C GLY A 1 13.58 11.23 -8.41
N LEU A 2 14.00 10.03 -8.89
CA LEU A 2 15.25 9.40 -8.43
C LEU A 2 16.49 9.80 -9.24
N TRP A 3 16.29 10.42 -10.40
CA TRP A 3 17.40 10.74 -11.33
C TRP A 3 18.49 11.60 -10.71
N ASP A 4 18.13 12.57 -9.90
CA ASP A 4 19.09 13.47 -9.25
C ASP A 4 19.97 12.77 -8.21
N TYR A 5 19.56 11.59 -7.76
CA TYR A 5 20.24 10.77 -6.75
C TYR A 5 21.01 9.58 -7.34
N ARG A 6 21.12 9.48 -8.67
CA ARG A 6 21.68 8.31 -9.37
C ARG A 6 23.11 7.95 -8.98
N ASP A 7 23.90 8.93 -8.56
CA ASP A 7 25.31 8.74 -8.19
C ASP A 7 25.50 8.56 -6.65
N ILE A 8 24.41 8.54 -5.90
CA ILE A 8 24.44 8.35 -4.45
C ILE A 8 24.30 6.87 -4.13
N VAL A 9 25.13 6.36 -3.22
CA VAL A 9 25.00 4.99 -2.73
C VAL A 9 23.61 4.81 -2.11
N ALA A 10 22.91 3.74 -2.49
CA ALA A 10 21.51 3.52 -2.09
C ALA A 10 21.28 3.55 -0.57
N SER A 11 22.22 3.01 0.21
CA SER A 11 22.16 3.02 1.68
C SER A 11 22.22 4.43 2.29
N ASN A 12 22.71 5.42 1.54
CA ASN A 12 22.82 6.81 1.99
C ASN A 12 21.59 7.65 1.63
N LEU A 13 20.62 7.08 0.93
CA LEU A 13 19.38 7.78 0.61
C LEU A 13 18.49 7.91 1.86
N PRO A 14 17.72 9.01 1.98
CA PRO A 14 16.62 9.06 2.95
C PRO A 14 15.65 7.88 2.78
N TYR A 15 15.04 7.44 3.86
CA TYR A 15 14.21 6.24 3.89
C TYR A 15 13.11 6.21 2.81
N GLY A 16 12.39 7.31 2.63
CA GLY A 16 11.35 7.42 1.60
C GLY A 16 11.88 7.22 0.19
N LEU A 17 13.08 7.71 -0.11
CA LEU A 17 13.74 7.51 -1.40
C LEU A 17 14.26 6.08 -1.57
N GLN A 18 14.70 5.43 -0.49
CA GLN A 18 15.06 4.01 -0.53
C GLN A 18 13.86 3.15 -0.92
N ARG A 19 12.67 3.43 -0.37
CA ARG A 19 11.42 2.75 -0.74
C ARG A 19 11.06 2.95 -2.20
N LYS A 20 11.19 4.18 -2.72
CA LYS A 20 10.98 4.46 -4.15
C LYS A 20 11.98 3.70 -5.02
N LEU A 21 13.23 3.59 -4.59
CA LEU A 21 14.25 2.83 -5.31
C LEU A 21 13.94 1.34 -5.36
N GLU A 22 13.44 0.75 -4.27
CA GLU A 22 13.01 -0.65 -4.24
C GLU A 22 11.91 -0.92 -5.29
N ILE A 23 10.93 -0.02 -5.38
CA ILE A 23 9.87 -0.11 -6.38
C ILE A 23 10.44 0.05 -7.80
N ALA A 24 11.31 1.02 -8.02
CA ALA A 24 11.94 1.24 -9.32
C ALA A 24 12.76 0.02 -9.77
N ARG A 25 13.46 -0.62 -8.86
CA ARG A 25 14.22 -1.84 -9.13
C ARG A 25 13.28 -2.99 -9.55
N ALA A 26 12.16 -3.16 -8.87
CA ALA A 26 11.18 -4.15 -9.24
C ALA A 26 10.58 -3.87 -10.63
N LEU A 27 10.29 -2.61 -10.95
CA LEU A 27 9.78 -2.20 -12.26
C LEU A 27 10.76 -2.45 -13.41
N ALA A 28 12.06 -2.45 -13.14
CA ALA A 28 13.08 -2.75 -14.14
C ALA A 28 12.98 -4.17 -14.70
N LEU A 29 12.33 -5.07 -13.99
CA LEU A 29 12.05 -6.45 -14.46
C LEU A 29 10.85 -6.53 -15.42
N GLU A 30 10.19 -5.42 -15.70
CA GLU A 30 8.97 -5.37 -16.52
C GLU A 30 7.88 -6.35 -16.04
N PRO A 31 7.49 -6.29 -14.74
CA PRO A 31 6.53 -7.24 -14.20
C PRO A 31 5.12 -6.97 -14.69
N LYS A 32 4.27 -8.00 -14.65
CA LYS A 32 2.82 -7.88 -14.79
C LYS A 32 2.13 -7.76 -13.45
N LEU A 33 2.74 -8.31 -12.41
CA LEU A 33 2.27 -8.30 -11.03
C LEU A 33 3.37 -7.73 -10.12
N LEU A 34 3.05 -6.68 -9.39
CA LEU A 34 3.90 -6.07 -8.38
C LEU A 34 3.38 -6.42 -7.00
N LEU A 35 4.24 -7.00 -6.17
CA LEU A 35 3.91 -7.38 -4.80
C LEU A 35 4.57 -6.41 -3.83
N LEU A 36 3.78 -5.75 -2.98
CA LEU A 36 4.25 -4.80 -1.99
C LEU A 36 3.79 -5.21 -0.59
N ASP A 37 4.74 -5.53 0.27
CA ASP A 37 4.48 -5.95 1.65
C ASP A 37 4.76 -4.79 2.60
N GLU A 38 3.69 -4.22 3.17
CA GLU A 38 3.73 -3.06 4.06
C GLU A 38 4.63 -1.92 3.54
N PRO A 39 4.40 -1.42 2.31
CA PRO A 39 5.31 -0.45 1.69
C PRO A 39 5.36 0.89 2.42
N ALA A 40 4.36 1.23 3.22
CA ALA A 40 4.29 2.47 3.99
C ALA A 40 4.85 2.34 5.42
N ALA A 41 5.42 1.20 5.79
CA ALA A 41 5.98 1.00 7.14
C ALA A 41 7.05 2.05 7.45
N GLY A 42 6.94 2.69 8.62
CA GLY A 42 7.89 3.71 9.06
C GLY A 42 7.73 5.10 8.42
N MET A 43 6.70 5.29 7.60
CA MET A 43 6.39 6.58 6.97
C MET A 43 5.38 7.39 7.80
N ASN A 44 5.52 8.71 7.75
CA ASN A 44 4.49 9.60 8.28
C ASN A 44 3.26 9.64 7.34
N PRO A 45 2.11 10.22 7.77
CA PRO A 45 0.90 10.25 6.94
C PRO A 45 1.09 10.90 5.57
N GLU A 46 1.86 11.99 5.49
CA GLU A 46 2.11 12.68 4.23
C GLU A 46 2.94 11.83 3.26
N GLU A 47 4.02 11.24 3.74
CA GLU A 47 4.86 10.31 2.95
C GLU A 47 4.05 9.12 2.47
N THR A 48 3.19 8.58 3.33
CA THR A 48 2.30 7.48 3.00
C THR A 48 1.35 7.83 1.87
N MET A 49 0.72 9.00 1.93
CA MET A 49 -0.17 9.47 0.86
C MET A 49 0.57 9.66 -0.46
N GLN A 50 1.77 10.22 -0.43
CA GLN A 50 2.62 10.38 -1.61
C GLN A 50 2.99 9.03 -2.22
N LEU A 51 3.35 8.06 -1.39
CA LEU A 51 3.66 6.70 -1.85
C LEU A 51 2.46 6.04 -2.51
N MET A 52 1.28 6.16 -1.91
CA MET A 52 0.07 5.57 -2.47
C MET A 52 -0.33 6.21 -3.79
N GLN A 53 -0.17 7.52 -3.92
CA GLN A 53 -0.38 8.21 -5.18
C GLN A 53 0.59 7.71 -6.25
N LEU A 54 1.86 7.52 -5.89
CA LEU A 54 2.88 6.96 -6.77
C LEU A 54 2.51 5.55 -7.23
N ILE A 55 2.04 4.71 -6.34
CA ILE A 55 1.63 3.33 -6.67
C ILE A 55 0.48 3.34 -7.68
N LYS A 56 -0.51 4.21 -7.51
CA LYS A 56 -1.61 4.37 -8.47
C LYS A 56 -1.10 4.79 -9.85
N GLU A 57 -0.21 5.77 -9.90
CA GLU A 57 0.39 6.26 -11.15
C GLU A 57 1.17 5.17 -11.87
N ILE A 58 1.96 4.40 -11.14
CA ILE A 58 2.73 3.26 -11.68
C ILE A 58 1.78 2.19 -12.23
N ARG A 59 0.75 1.84 -11.48
CA ARG A 59 -0.26 0.87 -11.90
C ARG A 59 -0.85 1.25 -13.25
N ASP A 60 -1.28 2.49 -13.38
CA ASP A 60 -1.96 2.97 -14.58
C ASP A 60 -0.99 3.14 -15.75
N ARG A 61 0.18 3.70 -15.49
CA ARG A 61 1.20 3.96 -16.51
C ARG A 61 1.79 2.69 -17.12
N PHE A 62 2.11 1.71 -16.28
CA PHE A 62 2.72 0.45 -16.72
C PHE A 62 1.71 -0.69 -16.86
N LYS A 63 0.42 -0.43 -16.64
CA LYS A 63 -0.66 -1.42 -16.71
C LYS A 63 -0.38 -2.64 -15.83
N LEU A 64 0.02 -2.38 -14.59
CA LEU A 64 0.33 -3.41 -13.61
C LEU A 64 -0.90 -3.87 -12.84
N THR A 65 -0.86 -5.12 -12.41
CA THR A 65 -1.65 -5.56 -11.27
C THR A 65 -0.78 -5.42 -10.02
N VAL A 66 -1.30 -4.77 -8.99
CA VAL A 66 -0.57 -4.53 -7.73
C VAL A 66 -1.29 -5.22 -6.58
N LEU A 67 -0.56 -6.05 -5.84
CA LEU A 67 -1.03 -6.64 -4.60
C LEU A 67 -0.30 -5.99 -3.44
N ILE A 68 -1.04 -5.32 -2.55
CA ILE A 68 -0.51 -4.62 -1.38
C ILE A 68 -0.97 -5.31 -0.12
N ILE A 69 -0.04 -5.57 0.79
CA ILE A 69 -0.35 -6.00 2.15
C ILE A 69 -0.19 -4.78 3.06
N GLU A 70 -1.26 -4.39 3.73
CA GLU A 70 -1.28 -3.27 4.67
C GLU A 70 -2.29 -3.51 5.79
N HIS A 71 -2.12 -2.81 6.90
CA HIS A 71 -2.99 -2.90 8.06
C HIS A 71 -3.74 -1.59 8.38
N HIS A 72 -3.42 -0.50 7.70
CA HIS A 72 -4.14 0.77 7.84
C HIS A 72 -5.36 0.79 6.92
N MET A 73 -6.54 0.70 7.51
CA MET A 73 -7.81 0.60 6.76
C MET A 73 -8.06 1.81 5.86
N ASP A 74 -7.87 3.02 6.35
CA ASP A 74 -8.12 4.24 5.59
C ASP A 74 -7.28 4.29 4.31
N LEU A 75 -6.03 3.87 4.41
CA LEU A 75 -5.10 3.81 3.31
C LEU A 75 -5.55 2.82 2.24
N ILE A 76 -5.87 1.61 2.66
CA ILE A 76 -6.36 0.54 1.79
C ILE A 76 -7.67 0.95 1.10
N MET A 77 -8.60 1.52 1.85
CA MET A 77 -9.89 1.98 1.32
C MET A 77 -9.74 3.05 0.24
N GLY A 78 -8.72 3.91 0.37
CA GLY A 78 -8.47 4.99 -0.59
C GLY A 78 -7.72 4.58 -1.85
N VAL A 79 -7.06 3.42 -1.86
CA VAL A 79 -6.12 3.03 -2.93
C VAL A 79 -6.55 1.80 -3.70
N CYS A 80 -7.14 0.82 -3.02
CA CYS A 80 -7.40 -0.48 -3.62
C CYS A 80 -8.73 -0.52 -4.38
N ASP A 81 -8.74 -1.23 -5.49
CA ASP A 81 -9.96 -1.53 -6.25
C ASP A 81 -10.75 -2.67 -5.60
N ARG A 82 -10.03 -3.64 -5.05
CA ARG A 82 -10.59 -4.77 -4.30
C ARG A 82 -9.76 -5.03 -3.07
N ILE A 83 -10.43 -5.48 -2.00
CA ILE A 83 -9.80 -5.75 -0.70
C ILE A 83 -10.15 -7.15 -0.25
N PHE A 84 -9.12 -7.90 0.13
CA PHE A 84 -9.25 -9.20 0.79
C PHE A 84 -8.84 -9.03 2.25
N VAL A 85 -9.78 -9.24 3.16
CA VAL A 85 -9.56 -9.05 4.60
C VAL A 85 -9.27 -10.37 5.28
N LEU A 86 -8.14 -10.42 5.97
CA LEU A 86 -7.73 -11.53 6.81
C LEU A 86 -7.72 -11.11 8.27
N ASN A 87 -8.13 -11.99 9.17
CA ASN A 87 -8.00 -11.83 10.61
C ASN A 87 -7.45 -13.12 11.22
N PHE A 88 -6.23 -13.05 11.75
CA PHE A 88 -5.51 -14.25 12.25
C PHE A 88 -5.48 -15.40 11.23
N GLY A 89 -5.25 -15.09 9.97
CA GLY A 89 -5.19 -16.07 8.89
C GLY A 89 -6.54 -16.57 8.38
N ILE A 90 -7.66 -16.08 8.95
CA ILE A 90 -9.01 -16.46 8.55
C ILE A 90 -9.60 -15.40 7.62
N PRO A 91 -10.05 -15.78 6.41
CA PRO A 91 -10.73 -14.85 5.52
C PRO A 91 -12.02 -14.30 6.13
N LEU A 92 -12.17 -12.99 6.17
CA LEU A 92 -13.37 -12.31 6.65
C LEU A 92 -14.24 -11.77 5.52
N ALA A 93 -13.62 -11.15 4.52
CA ALA A 93 -14.34 -10.49 3.45
C ALA A 93 -13.47 -10.36 2.20
N LEU A 94 -14.13 -10.26 1.05
CA LEU A 94 -13.52 -9.97 -0.23
C LEU A 94 -14.51 -9.11 -1.03
N GLY A 95 -14.08 -7.94 -1.45
CA GLY A 95 -14.95 -7.06 -2.24
C GLY A 95 -14.34 -5.71 -2.53
N THR A 96 -15.18 -4.80 -3.00
CA THR A 96 -14.83 -3.40 -3.19
C THR A 96 -14.62 -2.71 -1.84
N PRO A 97 -13.93 -1.55 -1.78
CA PRO A 97 -13.80 -0.80 -0.55
C PRO A 97 -15.15 -0.52 0.15
N LYS A 98 -16.19 -0.21 -0.63
CA LYS A 98 -17.53 0.04 -0.09
C LYS A 98 -18.12 -1.22 0.56
N GLU A 99 -18.07 -2.35 -0.12
CA GLU A 99 -18.58 -3.63 0.39
C GLU A 99 -17.86 -4.06 1.67
N VAL A 100 -16.54 -3.92 1.69
CA VAL A 100 -15.71 -4.28 2.85
C VAL A 100 -15.98 -3.35 4.02
N ARG A 101 -16.14 -2.04 3.79
CA ARG A 101 -16.45 -1.06 4.83
C ARG A 101 -17.79 -1.31 5.51
N GLU A 102 -18.76 -1.81 4.78
CA GLU A 102 -20.11 -2.10 5.26
C GLU A 102 -20.24 -3.51 5.86
N ASP A 103 -19.22 -4.36 5.72
CA ASP A 103 -19.24 -5.72 6.25
C ASP A 103 -19.10 -5.71 7.78
N LYS A 104 -20.07 -6.32 8.46
CA LYS A 104 -20.12 -6.37 9.93
C LYS A 104 -18.92 -7.06 10.54
N LYS A 105 -18.41 -8.11 9.92
CA LYS A 105 -17.24 -8.85 10.42
C LYS A 105 -15.98 -7.99 10.39
N VAL A 106 -15.84 -7.16 9.35
CA VAL A 106 -14.72 -6.22 9.21
C VAL A 106 -14.85 -5.09 10.24
N ILE A 107 -16.04 -4.53 10.42
CA ILE A 107 -16.31 -3.49 11.40
C ILE A 107 -15.95 -3.98 12.81
N GLU A 108 -16.38 -5.15 13.20
CA GLU A 108 -16.07 -5.74 14.50
C GLU A 108 -14.58 -6.01 14.70
N ALA A 109 -13.88 -6.48 13.67
CA ALA A 109 -12.47 -6.85 13.77
C ALA A 109 -11.50 -5.64 13.73
N TYR A 110 -11.81 -4.62 12.95
CA TYR A 110 -10.90 -3.51 12.66
C TYR A 110 -11.45 -2.12 12.96
N LEU A 111 -12.68 -1.82 12.55
CA LEU A 111 -13.25 -0.48 12.62
C LEU A 111 -13.90 -0.18 13.97
N GLY A 112 -14.45 -1.17 14.65
CA GLY A 112 -15.04 -1.03 15.98
C GLY A 112 -14.04 -0.75 17.10
N LYS A 113 -12.76 -1.00 16.88
CA LYS A 113 -11.68 -0.73 17.85
C LYS A 113 -11.17 0.70 17.82
N GLU A 114 -11.41 1.42 16.74
CA GLU A 114 -11.03 2.83 16.62
C GLU A 114 -12.01 3.75 17.35
N GLU A 115 -13.28 3.37 17.43
CA GLU A 115 -14.29 4.13 18.20
C GLU A 115 -14.11 4.01 19.71
N ASP A 116 -13.57 2.90 20.19
CA ASP A 116 -13.33 2.68 21.64
C ASP A 116 -12.08 3.44 22.17
N HIS A 117 -11.30 4.07 21.29
CA HIS A 117 -10.11 4.85 21.64
C HIS A 117 -10.29 6.37 21.47
N ALA A 118 -11.47 6.79 21.08
CA ALA A 118 -11.78 8.21 20.92
C ALA A 118 -12.22 8.87 22.24
#